data_c482b72774c45a40050edad85a19f578
#
_entry.id   c482b72774c45a40050edad85a19f578
#
_cell.length_a   1.000
_cell.length_b   1.000
_cell.length_c   1.000
_cell.angle_alpha   90.00
_cell.angle_beta   90.00
_cell.angle_gamma   90.00
#
_symmetry.space_group_name_H-M   'P 1'
#
loop_
_entity.id
_entity.type
_entity.pdbx_description
1 polymer ?
#
loop_
_entity_poly.entity_id
_entity_poly.type
_entity_poly.pdbx_seq_one_letter_code
_entity_poly.pdbx_strand_id
1 'polypeptide(L)'
;LSFNRKTKKFEYKKMTYSWRKEREELIKIKMSKRVINCTPEHKILTIKGYVEAKNLNIDDLILSKYDKNHIDNIIAPSLNGDQLQVVYGSYLGDGHISITTKRRYRLKITHCEKQEKYCKWKAEMFNIQDVKYIPENGYSKKPAYQFSTKIFDLNNEITKNTKNVPEWLLDKIDERGIAIWYMDDGSIQKYENKDGSKSNFIS
;
A
#
# COMPACT_ATOMS: atom_id res chain seq x y z
N LEU A 1 -19.99 -16.03 15.10
CA LEU A 1 -19.23 -15.61 13.95
C LEU A 1 -17.82 -16.19 14.03
N SER A 2 -17.32 -16.81 12.96
CA SER A 2 -16.03 -17.48 12.90
C SER A 2 -15.28 -17.02 11.64
N PHE A 3 -13.94 -16.92 11.71
CA PHE A 3 -13.13 -16.60 10.55
C PHE A 3 -12.75 -17.90 9.82
N ASN A 4 -13.14 -18.00 8.54
CA ASN A 4 -12.75 -19.12 7.69
C ASN A 4 -11.41 -18.81 7.03
N ARG A 5 -10.37 -19.56 7.41
CA ARG A 5 -8.99 -19.36 6.90
C ARG A 5 -8.84 -19.71 5.41
N LYS A 6 -9.67 -20.62 4.88
CA LYS A 6 -9.63 -21.01 3.46
C LYS A 6 -10.25 -19.93 2.58
N THR A 7 -11.45 -19.46 2.96
CA THR A 7 -12.18 -18.42 2.21
C THR A 7 -11.78 -17.00 2.58
N LYS A 8 -10.98 -16.82 3.66
CA LYS A 8 -10.59 -15.53 4.26
C LYS A 8 -11.79 -14.64 4.58
N LYS A 9 -12.95 -15.23 4.90
CA LYS A 9 -14.19 -14.52 5.23
C LYS A 9 -14.65 -14.84 6.64
N PHE A 10 -15.40 -13.89 7.23
CA PHE A 10 -16.15 -14.16 8.45
C PHE A 10 -17.48 -14.82 8.09
N GLU A 11 -17.77 -15.95 8.69
CA GLU A 11 -18.95 -16.77 8.45
C GLU A 11 -19.68 -17.04 9.76
N TYR A 12 -21.01 -17.12 9.69
CA TYR A 12 -21.79 -17.63 10.82
C TYR A 12 -21.68 -19.15 10.85
N LYS A 13 -21.23 -19.69 11.95
CA LYS A 13 -21.21 -21.13 12.23
C LYS A 13 -22.24 -21.46 13.30
N LYS A 14 -22.88 -22.62 13.15
CA LYS A 14 -23.79 -23.13 14.19
C LYS A 14 -22.95 -23.43 15.44
N MET A 15 -23.37 -22.90 16.57
CA MET A 15 -22.79 -23.26 17.86
C MET A 15 -23.34 -24.62 18.25
N THR A 16 -22.45 -25.60 18.40
CA THR A 16 -22.81 -26.98 18.71
C THR A 16 -22.90 -27.25 20.21
N TYR A 17 -22.11 -26.49 20.99
CA TYR A 17 -22.04 -26.64 22.42
C TYR A 17 -21.58 -25.36 23.09
N SER A 18 -22.05 -25.07 24.31
CA SER A 18 -21.56 -24.00 25.18
C SER A 18 -21.53 -24.47 26.63
N TRP A 19 -20.53 -24.03 27.37
CA TRP A 19 -20.42 -24.33 28.82
C TRP A 19 -19.93 -23.10 29.53
N ARG A 20 -20.23 -23.05 30.82
CA ARG A 20 -19.72 -22.04 31.74
C ARG A 20 -18.62 -22.67 32.60
N LYS A 21 -17.54 -21.95 32.76
CA LYS A 21 -16.41 -22.34 33.58
C LYS A 21 -15.97 -21.15 34.43
N GLU A 22 -15.79 -21.33 35.70
CA GLU A 22 -15.22 -20.32 36.58
C GLU A 22 -13.71 -20.27 36.39
N ARG A 23 -13.16 -19.08 36.31
CA ARG A 23 -11.73 -18.83 36.15
C ARG A 23 -11.30 -17.67 37.03
N GLU A 24 -10.20 -17.82 37.73
CA GLU A 24 -9.64 -16.84 38.64
C GLU A 24 -8.74 -15.83 37.92
N GLU A 25 -8.13 -16.23 36.80
CA GLU A 25 -7.16 -15.43 36.08
C GLU A 25 -7.64 -15.05 34.68
N LEU A 26 -7.57 -13.77 34.36
CA LEU A 26 -7.86 -13.22 33.03
C LEU A 26 -6.70 -12.38 32.54
N ILE A 27 -6.36 -12.55 31.26
CA ILE A 27 -5.40 -11.69 30.54
C ILE A 27 -6.17 -10.54 29.90
N LYS A 28 -5.69 -9.32 30.12
CA LYS A 28 -6.19 -8.11 29.51
C LYS A 28 -5.35 -7.72 28.31
N ILE A 29 -5.89 -7.88 27.10
CA ILE A 29 -5.24 -7.51 25.85
C ILE A 29 -5.74 -6.13 25.44
N LYS A 30 -4.85 -5.13 25.45
CA LYS A 30 -5.14 -3.77 25.02
C LYS A 30 -4.73 -3.61 23.55
N MET A 31 -5.66 -3.20 22.70
CA MET A 31 -5.44 -2.83 21.31
C MET A 31 -5.71 -1.34 21.12
N SER A 32 -5.36 -0.76 19.99
CA SER A 32 -5.51 0.69 19.72
C SER A 32 -6.91 1.26 20.01
N LYS A 33 -7.97 0.49 19.76
CA LYS A 33 -9.38 0.93 19.94
C LYS A 33 -10.22 -0.02 20.78
N ARG A 34 -9.67 -1.08 21.36
CA ARG A 34 -10.41 -2.13 22.08
C ARG A 34 -9.59 -2.78 23.18
N VAL A 35 -10.33 -3.33 24.12
CA VAL A 35 -9.77 -4.18 25.18
C VAL A 35 -10.51 -5.52 25.13
N ILE A 36 -9.76 -6.61 25.21
CA ILE A 36 -10.29 -7.96 25.34
C ILE A 36 -9.81 -8.51 26.68
N ASN A 37 -10.72 -9.06 27.46
CA ASN A 37 -10.40 -9.87 28.64
C ASN A 37 -10.69 -11.32 28.29
N CYS A 38 -9.75 -12.21 28.43
CA CYS A 38 -9.89 -13.61 28.09
C CYS A 38 -9.01 -14.49 28.99
N THR A 39 -9.28 -15.78 29.01
CA THR A 39 -8.42 -16.74 29.73
C THR A 39 -7.05 -16.86 29.06
N PRO A 40 -6.00 -17.29 29.78
CA PRO A 40 -4.66 -17.44 29.24
C PRO A 40 -4.57 -18.35 27.99
N GLU A 41 -5.39 -19.41 27.94
CA GLU A 41 -5.42 -20.38 26.85
C GLU A 41 -6.34 -19.95 25.68
N HIS A 42 -7.01 -18.78 25.78
CA HIS A 42 -7.87 -18.32 24.73
C HIS A 42 -7.09 -18.08 23.43
N LYS A 43 -7.55 -18.72 22.37
CA LYS A 43 -6.87 -18.63 21.05
C LYS A 43 -7.27 -17.34 20.34
N ILE A 44 -6.32 -16.45 20.18
CA ILE A 44 -6.44 -15.19 19.46
C ILE A 44 -5.93 -15.38 18.03
N LEU A 45 -6.72 -14.96 17.05
CA LEU A 45 -6.31 -15.02 15.66
C LEU A 45 -5.39 -13.86 15.32
N THR A 46 -4.13 -14.19 14.99
CA THR A 46 -3.10 -13.26 14.52
C THR A 46 -2.81 -13.50 13.03
N ILE A 47 -1.99 -12.65 12.42
CA ILE A 47 -1.51 -12.87 11.05
C ILE A 47 -0.71 -14.18 10.91
N LYS A 48 -0.05 -14.63 11.98
CA LYS A 48 0.71 -15.89 12.02
C LYS A 48 -0.18 -17.12 12.26
N GLY A 49 -1.46 -16.92 12.55
CA GLY A 49 -2.41 -17.95 12.91
C GLY A 49 -2.98 -17.78 14.31
N TYR A 50 -3.50 -18.86 14.89
CA TYR A 50 -4.03 -18.84 16.26
C TYR A 50 -2.87 -18.93 17.26
N VAL A 51 -2.84 -17.97 18.19
CA VAL A 51 -1.89 -17.89 19.32
C VAL A 51 -2.68 -17.82 20.61
N GLU A 52 -2.27 -18.55 21.63
CA GLU A 52 -2.88 -18.45 22.97
C GLU A 52 -2.58 -17.08 23.59
N ALA A 53 -3.54 -16.51 24.30
CA ALA A 53 -3.46 -15.15 24.85
C ALA A 53 -2.21 -14.93 25.71
N LYS A 54 -1.79 -15.94 26.47
CA LYS A 54 -0.56 -15.92 27.31
C LYS A 54 0.74 -15.83 26.49
N ASN A 55 0.71 -16.24 25.23
CA ASN A 55 1.87 -16.29 24.33
C ASN A 55 1.89 -15.12 23.34
N LEU A 56 0.98 -14.15 23.46
CA LEU A 56 0.96 -12.95 22.62
C LEU A 56 2.10 -12.00 22.98
N ASN A 57 2.76 -11.50 21.97
CA ASN A 57 3.76 -10.44 22.11
C ASN A 57 3.17 -9.09 21.68
N ILE A 58 3.80 -8.00 22.12
CA ILE A 58 3.34 -6.64 21.86
C ILE A 58 3.30 -6.31 20.36
N ASP A 59 4.12 -6.98 19.55
CA ASP A 59 4.21 -6.79 18.11
C ASP A 59 3.31 -7.74 17.29
N ASP A 60 2.55 -8.61 17.95
CA ASP A 60 1.62 -9.50 17.27
C ASP A 60 0.41 -8.72 16.75
N LEU A 61 0.12 -8.88 15.46
CA LEU A 61 -1.02 -8.27 14.81
C LEU A 61 -2.26 -9.17 14.94
N ILE A 62 -3.23 -8.70 15.72
CA ILE A 62 -4.50 -9.41 15.97
C ILE A 62 -5.49 -9.08 14.86
N LEU A 63 -6.09 -10.12 14.27
CA LEU A 63 -7.15 -9.98 13.28
C LEU A 63 -8.49 -9.64 13.96
N SER A 64 -9.10 -8.52 13.59
CA SER A 64 -10.40 -8.11 14.09
C SER A 64 -11.42 -7.99 12.97
N LYS A 65 -12.72 -8.11 13.30
CA LYS A 65 -13.84 -8.06 12.34
C LYS A 65 -14.00 -6.72 11.62
N TYR A 66 -13.34 -5.68 12.09
CA TYR A 66 -13.54 -4.34 11.55
C TYR A 66 -12.71 -4.16 10.28
N ASP A 67 -13.45 -4.17 9.19
CA ASP A 67 -13.03 -3.80 7.86
C ASP A 67 -12.55 -4.94 6.97
N LYS A 68 -13.35 -5.24 5.94
CA LYS A 68 -12.98 -6.14 4.86
C LYS A 68 -11.69 -5.70 4.16
N ASN A 69 -11.46 -4.38 4.14
CA ASN A 69 -10.24 -3.75 3.66
C ASN A 69 -9.06 -3.93 4.65
N HIS A 70 -9.33 -4.26 5.92
CA HIS A 70 -8.28 -4.33 6.94
C HIS A 70 -7.50 -5.65 6.89
N ILE A 71 -8.14 -6.75 6.51
CA ILE A 71 -7.46 -8.05 6.38
C ILE A 71 -6.56 -8.08 5.14
N ASP A 72 -7.02 -7.51 4.05
CA ASP A 72 -6.22 -7.33 2.84
C ASP A 72 -5.05 -6.36 3.06
N ASN A 73 -5.18 -5.48 4.06
CA ASN A 73 -4.15 -4.52 4.47
C ASN A 73 -3.17 -5.07 5.52
N ILE A 74 -3.50 -6.17 6.21
CA ILE A 74 -2.64 -6.76 7.25
C ILE A 74 -1.62 -7.72 6.63
N ILE A 75 -2.00 -8.41 5.57
CA ILE A 75 -1.08 -9.16 4.73
C ILE A 75 -0.76 -8.24 3.56
N ALA A 76 0.11 -7.26 3.80
CA ALA A 76 0.60 -6.43 2.71
C ALA A 76 1.31 -7.36 1.71
N PRO A 77 0.84 -7.48 0.47
CA PRO A 77 1.51 -8.31 -0.50
C PRO A 77 2.91 -7.75 -0.73
N SER A 78 3.90 -8.63 -0.80
CA SER A 78 5.18 -8.28 -1.38
C SER A 78 4.95 -7.91 -2.84
N LEU A 79 5.51 -6.79 -3.25
CA LEU A 79 5.48 -6.37 -4.65
C LEU A 79 6.45 -7.24 -5.46
N ASN A 80 6.07 -7.58 -6.69
CA ASN A 80 7.01 -8.17 -7.64
C ASN A 80 7.98 -7.10 -8.18
N GLY A 81 9.00 -7.54 -8.94
CA GLY A 81 10.04 -6.64 -9.46
C GLY A 81 9.46 -5.48 -10.27
N ASP A 82 8.53 -5.75 -11.18
CA ASP A 82 7.91 -4.75 -12.03
C ASP A 82 7.12 -3.70 -11.23
N GLN A 83 6.35 -4.16 -10.25
CA GLN A 83 5.60 -3.29 -9.34
C GLN A 83 6.52 -2.42 -8.50
N LEU A 84 7.67 -2.96 -8.06
CA LEU A 84 8.69 -2.21 -7.34
C LEU A 84 9.25 -1.08 -8.20
N GLN A 85 9.54 -1.34 -9.48
CA GLN A 85 10.03 -0.31 -10.39
C GLN A 85 8.99 0.80 -10.62
N VAL A 86 7.70 0.46 -10.72
CA VAL A 86 6.64 1.48 -10.76
C VAL A 86 6.61 2.31 -9.47
N VAL A 87 6.78 1.68 -8.31
CA VAL A 87 6.85 2.41 -7.03
C VAL A 87 8.06 3.32 -6.99
N TYR A 88 9.24 2.83 -7.34
CA TYR A 88 10.49 3.59 -7.28
C TYR A 88 10.49 4.78 -8.25
N GLY A 89 10.15 4.55 -9.51
CA GLY A 89 10.08 5.62 -10.50
C GLY A 89 9.03 6.67 -10.16
N SER A 90 7.83 6.25 -9.74
CA SER A 90 6.79 7.19 -9.31
C SER A 90 7.09 7.89 -7.99
N TYR A 91 7.88 7.29 -7.09
CA TYR A 91 8.34 7.96 -5.87
C TYR A 91 9.28 9.12 -6.16
N LEU A 92 10.13 8.97 -7.17
CA LEU A 92 11.03 10.03 -7.63
C LEU A 92 10.30 11.10 -8.45
N GLY A 93 9.19 10.72 -9.11
CA GLY A 93 8.36 11.60 -9.92
C GLY A 93 7.05 12.00 -9.23
N ASP A 94 5.95 11.95 -9.96
CA ASP A 94 4.62 12.47 -9.55
C ASP A 94 3.86 11.60 -8.51
N GLY A 95 4.42 10.47 -8.07
CA GLY A 95 3.75 9.55 -7.15
C GLY A 95 3.76 10.04 -5.71
N HIS A 96 2.60 9.99 -5.06
CA HIS A 96 2.49 10.26 -3.63
C HIS A 96 2.49 8.97 -2.83
N ILE A 97 3.49 8.78 -1.97
CA ILE A 97 3.55 7.64 -1.05
C ILE A 97 3.10 8.07 0.34
N SER A 98 2.01 7.47 0.80
CA SER A 98 1.52 7.63 2.16
C SER A 98 2.00 6.48 3.04
N ILE A 99 2.58 6.84 4.19
CA ILE A 99 3.00 5.89 5.21
C ILE A 99 1.81 5.66 6.14
N THR A 100 1.30 4.43 6.20
CA THR A 100 0.15 4.08 7.04
C THR A 100 0.59 3.59 8.42
N THR A 101 1.67 2.81 8.48
CA THR A 101 2.35 2.35 9.71
C THR A 101 3.81 2.08 9.36
N LYS A 102 4.65 1.72 10.35
CA LYS A 102 6.05 1.31 10.09
C LYS A 102 6.11 0.30 8.94
N ARG A 103 6.85 0.61 7.87
CA ARG A 103 7.08 -0.20 6.66
C ARG A 103 5.84 -0.51 5.82
N ARG A 104 4.72 0.19 6.04
CA ARG A 104 3.49 -0.02 5.25
C ARG A 104 3.16 1.22 4.48
N TYR A 105 3.11 1.07 3.18
CA TYR A 105 3.03 2.14 2.22
C TYR A 105 1.83 1.99 1.30
N ARG A 106 1.32 3.09 0.82
CA ARG A 106 0.32 3.14 -0.25
C ARG A 106 0.79 4.16 -1.28
N LEU A 107 0.89 3.73 -2.52
CA LEU A 107 1.17 4.62 -3.64
C LEU A 107 -0.16 5.16 -4.18
N LYS A 108 -0.23 6.47 -4.33
CA LYS A 108 -1.30 7.20 -4.99
C LYS A 108 -0.70 7.91 -6.20
N ILE A 109 -1.27 7.69 -7.36
CA ILE A 109 -0.85 8.29 -8.62
C ILE A 109 -2.00 9.13 -9.17
N THR A 110 -1.67 10.32 -9.64
CA THR A 110 -2.61 11.23 -10.29
C THR A 110 -1.93 11.81 -11.52
N HIS A 111 -2.51 11.58 -12.68
CA HIS A 111 -2.03 12.12 -13.94
C HIS A 111 -3.10 12.96 -14.62
N CYS A 112 -2.70 13.97 -15.39
CA CYS A 112 -3.64 14.79 -16.17
C CYS A 112 -4.37 13.94 -17.23
N GLU A 113 -5.50 14.45 -17.72
CA GLU A 113 -6.34 13.75 -18.69
C GLU A 113 -5.56 13.25 -19.92
N LYS A 114 -4.60 14.02 -20.42
CA LYS A 114 -3.76 13.62 -21.56
C LYS A 114 -2.92 12.37 -21.31
N GLN A 115 -2.67 12.04 -20.05
CA GLN A 115 -1.89 10.89 -19.59
C GLN A 115 -2.80 9.75 -19.08
N GLU A 116 -4.08 9.72 -19.46
CA GLU A 116 -5.01 8.67 -19.05
C GLU A 116 -4.47 7.25 -19.27
N LYS A 117 -3.98 6.98 -20.49
CA LYS A 117 -3.45 5.65 -20.85
C LYS A 117 -2.26 5.25 -19.98
N TYR A 118 -1.40 6.21 -19.68
CA TYR A 118 -0.25 5.99 -18.80
C TYR A 118 -0.67 5.73 -17.35
N CYS A 119 -1.64 6.49 -16.84
CA CYS A 119 -2.22 6.25 -15.53
C CYS A 119 -2.86 4.85 -15.42
N LYS A 120 -3.62 4.43 -16.44
CA LYS A 120 -4.24 3.10 -16.51
C LYS A 120 -3.20 1.99 -16.60
N TRP A 121 -2.16 2.16 -17.41
CA TRP A 121 -1.05 1.20 -17.50
C TRP A 121 -0.36 0.99 -16.14
N LYS A 122 -0.04 2.06 -15.41
CA LYS A 122 0.49 1.94 -14.05
C LYS A 122 -0.47 1.19 -13.11
N ALA A 123 -1.77 1.44 -13.21
CA ALA A 123 -2.79 0.77 -12.40
C ALA A 123 -2.88 -0.73 -12.69
N GLU A 124 -2.79 -1.13 -13.97
CA GLU A 124 -2.80 -2.52 -14.41
C GLU A 124 -1.64 -3.34 -13.83
N MET A 125 -0.45 -2.73 -13.64
CA MET A 125 0.68 -3.37 -12.99
C MET A 125 0.36 -3.85 -11.56
N PHE A 126 -0.61 -3.22 -10.90
CA PHE A 126 -1.12 -3.60 -9.58
C PHE A 126 -2.45 -4.34 -9.62
N ASN A 127 -2.91 -4.80 -10.79
CA ASN A 127 -4.22 -5.40 -11.02
C ASN A 127 -5.38 -4.49 -10.56
N ILE A 128 -5.25 -3.18 -10.74
CA ILE A 128 -6.26 -2.17 -10.42
C ILE A 128 -6.98 -1.79 -11.71
N GLN A 129 -8.28 -2.09 -11.77
CA GLN A 129 -9.13 -1.73 -12.91
C GLN A 129 -9.89 -0.41 -12.69
N ASP A 130 -10.11 -0.03 -11.44
CA ASP A 130 -10.87 1.17 -11.07
C ASP A 130 -9.94 2.38 -10.97
N VAL A 131 -9.67 3.01 -12.12
CA VAL A 131 -8.99 4.31 -12.21
C VAL A 131 -10.05 5.39 -12.23
N LYS A 132 -10.06 6.23 -11.21
CA LYS A 132 -11.07 7.27 -11.01
C LYS A 132 -10.79 8.49 -11.87
N TYR A 133 -11.80 8.95 -12.60
CA TYR A 133 -11.78 10.27 -13.20
C TYR A 133 -12.08 11.32 -12.13
N ILE A 134 -11.26 12.36 -12.08
CA ILE A 134 -11.43 13.50 -11.18
C ILE A 134 -11.72 14.71 -12.06
N PRO A 135 -12.94 15.24 -12.02
CA PRO A 135 -13.28 16.45 -12.77
C PRO A 135 -12.52 17.65 -12.22
N GLU A 136 -12.52 18.73 -12.98
CA GLU A 136 -12.01 20.01 -12.51
C GLU A 136 -12.62 20.37 -11.16
N ASN A 137 -11.78 20.80 -10.24
CA ASN A 137 -12.21 21.33 -8.96
C ASN A 137 -11.50 22.66 -8.69
N GLY A 138 -11.98 23.41 -7.69
CA GLY A 138 -11.52 24.78 -7.43
C GLY A 138 -10.00 24.98 -7.28
N TYR A 139 -9.24 23.92 -7.02
CA TYR A 139 -7.78 23.96 -6.91
C TYR A 139 -7.10 23.49 -8.22
N SER A 140 -7.62 22.44 -8.84
CA SER A 140 -7.11 21.92 -10.12
C SER A 140 -8.01 22.37 -11.25
N LYS A 141 -7.50 23.22 -12.13
CA LYS A 141 -8.20 23.73 -13.33
C LYS A 141 -8.21 22.74 -14.49
N LYS A 142 -7.79 21.49 -14.27
CA LYS A 142 -7.74 20.45 -15.30
C LYS A 142 -8.22 19.13 -14.74
N PRO A 143 -8.98 18.34 -15.49
CA PRO A 143 -9.38 17.01 -15.09
C PRO A 143 -8.16 16.07 -15.02
N ALA A 144 -8.30 15.01 -14.21
CA ALA A 144 -7.23 14.06 -13.95
C ALA A 144 -7.76 12.64 -13.78
N TYR A 145 -6.88 11.67 -13.94
CA TYR A 145 -7.10 10.27 -13.61
C TYR A 145 -6.27 9.88 -12.40
N GLN A 146 -6.87 9.12 -11.48
CA GLN A 146 -6.23 8.77 -10.23
C GLN A 146 -6.50 7.33 -9.83
N PHE A 147 -5.49 6.67 -9.27
CA PHE A 147 -5.67 5.42 -8.55
C PHE A 147 -4.81 5.38 -7.29
N SER A 148 -5.12 4.42 -6.42
CA SER A 148 -4.30 4.13 -5.24
C SER A 148 -4.10 2.62 -5.13
N THR A 149 -2.88 2.20 -4.83
CA THR A 149 -2.58 0.79 -4.59
C THR A 149 -3.21 0.31 -3.28
N LYS A 150 -3.31 -1.00 -3.10
CA LYS A 150 -3.43 -1.58 -1.77
C LYS A 150 -2.17 -1.23 -0.96
N ILE A 151 -2.25 -1.44 0.36
CA ILE A 151 -1.08 -1.28 1.21
C ILE A 151 -0.08 -2.39 0.88
N PHE A 152 1.18 -2.03 0.70
CA PHE A 152 2.29 -2.94 0.48
C PHE A 152 3.41 -2.72 1.51
N ASP A 153 4.27 -3.72 1.65
CA ASP A 153 5.46 -3.64 2.50
C ASP A 153 6.70 -3.37 1.63
N LEU A 154 7.59 -2.52 2.11
CA LEU A 154 8.91 -2.31 1.54
C LEU A 154 9.95 -2.59 2.62
N ASN A 155 10.96 -3.37 2.27
CA ASN A 155 12.05 -3.70 3.19
C ASN A 155 12.89 -2.48 3.61
N ASN A 156 12.73 -1.34 2.91
CA ASN A 156 13.43 -0.10 3.19
C ASN A 156 12.44 0.99 3.61
N GLU A 157 12.87 1.85 4.51
CA GLU A 157 12.08 3.02 4.92
C GLU A 157 12.10 4.07 3.80
N ILE A 158 10.94 4.34 3.23
CA ILE A 158 10.71 5.53 2.43
C ILE A 158 10.49 6.67 3.42
N THR A 159 11.42 7.61 3.48
CA THR A 159 11.27 8.81 4.29
C THR A 159 10.50 9.87 3.52
N LYS A 160 9.55 10.54 4.19
CA LYS A 160 8.89 11.73 3.62
C LYS A 160 9.94 12.83 3.41
N ASN A 161 9.96 13.43 2.22
CA ASN A 161 10.72 14.64 1.91
C ASN A 161 12.27 14.51 1.90
N THR A 162 12.79 13.69 1.02
CA THR A 162 14.18 13.91 0.60
C THR A 162 14.18 14.62 -0.75
N LYS A 163 14.74 15.84 -0.80
CA LYS A 163 15.08 16.52 -2.05
C LYS A 163 16.16 15.77 -2.84
N ASN A 164 16.79 14.78 -2.23
CA ASN A 164 17.85 13.98 -2.82
C ASN A 164 17.35 12.55 -3.02
N VAL A 165 17.78 11.93 -4.10
CA VAL A 165 17.55 10.51 -4.35
C VAL A 165 18.24 9.70 -3.26
N PRO A 166 17.52 8.86 -2.51
CA PRO A 166 18.13 8.05 -1.45
C PRO A 166 19.12 7.05 -2.04
N GLU A 167 20.30 6.88 -1.44
CA GLU A 167 21.33 5.93 -1.91
C GLU A 167 20.77 4.51 -2.09
N TRP A 168 19.98 4.04 -1.13
CA TRP A 168 19.37 2.71 -1.21
C TRP A 168 18.49 2.52 -2.45
N LEU A 169 17.98 3.59 -3.04
CA LEU A 169 17.14 3.53 -4.23
C LEU A 169 17.97 3.42 -5.50
N LEU A 170 19.15 4.04 -5.52
CA LEU A 170 20.07 3.96 -6.68
C LEU A 170 20.48 2.53 -6.99
N ASP A 171 20.67 1.71 -5.96
CA ASP A 171 21.04 0.28 -6.11
C ASP A 171 19.87 -0.62 -6.55
N LYS A 172 18.62 -0.12 -6.53
CA LYS A 172 17.40 -0.91 -6.73
C LYS A 172 16.56 -0.49 -7.92
N ILE A 173 16.77 0.73 -8.40
CA ILE A 173 16.07 1.24 -9.57
C ILE A 173 16.75 0.71 -10.82
N ASP A 174 15.95 0.09 -11.72
CA ASP A 174 16.41 -0.36 -13.03
C ASP A 174 15.98 0.61 -14.15
N GLU A 175 16.24 0.24 -15.38
CA GLU A 175 15.92 1.05 -16.56
C GLU A 175 14.43 1.39 -16.64
N ARG A 176 13.57 0.48 -16.18
CA ARG A 176 12.11 0.69 -16.15
C ARG A 176 11.74 1.74 -15.12
N GLY A 177 12.30 1.65 -13.92
CA GLY A 177 12.10 2.65 -12.88
C GLY A 177 12.57 4.04 -13.30
N ILE A 178 13.73 4.12 -13.98
CA ILE A 178 14.27 5.37 -14.54
C ILE A 178 13.35 5.91 -15.63
N ALA A 179 12.86 5.05 -16.52
CA ALA A 179 11.94 5.45 -17.59
C ALA A 179 10.63 6.02 -17.01
N ILE A 180 10.11 5.41 -15.96
CA ILE A 180 8.89 5.88 -15.26
C ILE A 180 9.15 7.24 -14.62
N TRP A 181 10.27 7.41 -13.93
CA TRP A 181 10.66 8.70 -13.36
C TRP A 181 10.74 9.78 -14.45
N TYR A 182 11.42 9.48 -15.54
CA TYR A 182 11.51 10.40 -16.67
C TYR A 182 10.14 10.72 -17.30
N MET A 183 9.24 9.76 -17.40
CA MET A 183 7.88 9.98 -17.92
C MET A 183 7.00 10.84 -16.96
N ASP A 184 7.30 10.83 -15.68
CA ASP A 184 6.61 11.65 -14.69
C ASP A 184 7.15 13.10 -14.70
N ASP A 185 8.46 13.31 -14.61
CA ASP A 185 9.08 14.62 -14.36
C ASP A 185 9.98 15.12 -15.51
N GLY A 186 10.38 14.21 -16.42
CA GLY A 186 11.31 14.56 -17.49
C GLY A 186 10.70 15.51 -18.52
N SER A 187 11.53 16.34 -19.10
CA SER A 187 11.16 17.20 -20.21
C SER A 187 12.10 17.07 -21.39
N ILE A 188 11.58 17.28 -22.59
CA ILE A 188 12.37 17.39 -23.81
C ILE A 188 12.38 18.85 -24.21
N GLN A 189 13.54 19.47 -24.13
CA GLN A 189 13.74 20.82 -24.64
C GLN A 189 14.15 20.71 -26.13
N LYS A 190 13.38 21.39 -26.97
CA LYS A 190 13.67 21.49 -28.42
C LYS A 190 14.32 22.81 -28.68
N TYR A 191 15.51 22.77 -29.23
CA TYR A 191 16.24 23.94 -29.66
C TYR A 191 16.33 23.95 -31.17
N GLU A 192 16.12 25.10 -31.80
CA GLU A 192 16.43 25.37 -33.17
C GLU A 192 17.70 26.24 -33.22
N ASN A 193 18.73 25.68 -33.78
CA ASN A 193 20.02 26.35 -33.90
C ASN A 193 19.93 27.48 -34.94
N LYS A 194 20.85 28.42 -34.88
CA LYS A 194 20.90 29.54 -35.84
C LYS A 194 21.07 29.11 -37.32
N ASP A 195 21.55 27.89 -37.56
CA ASP A 195 21.69 27.25 -38.87
C ASP A 195 20.43 26.48 -39.32
N GLY A 196 19.34 26.53 -38.56
CA GLY A 196 18.10 25.82 -38.83
C GLY A 196 18.12 24.34 -38.40
N SER A 197 19.21 23.82 -37.86
CA SER A 197 19.25 22.47 -37.30
C SER A 197 18.49 22.38 -36.00
N LYS A 198 17.84 21.22 -35.72
CA LYS A 198 17.08 20.97 -34.50
C LYS A 198 17.82 20.01 -33.59
N SER A 199 18.01 20.41 -32.34
CA SER A 199 18.55 19.55 -31.29
C SER A 199 17.55 19.36 -30.16
N ASN A 200 17.54 18.16 -29.60
CA ASN A 200 16.70 17.81 -28.44
C ASN A 200 17.61 17.53 -27.27
N PHE A 201 17.32 18.16 -26.14
CA PHE A 201 17.97 17.87 -24.88
C PHE A 201 16.95 17.23 -23.93
N ILE A 202 17.39 16.20 -23.21
CA ILE A 202 16.63 15.52 -22.17
C ILE A 202 17.07 16.12 -20.84
N SER A 203 16.13 16.61 -20.06
CA SER A 203 16.34 17.14 -18.71
C SER A 203 15.38 16.47 -17.72
#